data_a7227700600f55cbd5223d953afcd5d0
#
_entry.id   a7227700600f55cbd5223d953afcd5d0
#
_cell.length_a   1.000
_cell.length_b   1.000
_cell.length_c   1.000
_cell.angle_alpha   90.00
_cell.angle_beta   90.00
_cell.angle_gamma   90.00
#
_symmetry.space_group_name_H-M   'P 1'
#
loop_
_entity.id
_entity.type
_entity.pdbx_description
1 polymer ?
#
loop_
_entity_poly.entity_id
_entity_poly.type
_entity_poly.pdbx_seq_one_letter_code
_entity_poly.pdbx_strand_id
1 'polypeptide(L)'
;LIIILVIVAGIFFATTRFGRTSYASVNKSMGEYMVKANDDLLGKGTDKELKKSLYVPRKIDKTKKLIAFTFDDGPLKGNTERVLAALEKNDARATFFMLGQNANYYPETVKKVLESGNEVSSHTWNHTYLPKLSAAQVRAQEDKTANAIYKACGSKPVSVRPPYGAINENVKQGIDTPLILWSVDTLDWKTKNTDATVKTILKQAKDGDIVLMHDIHKPTVAAVEKVLPILKKKGYEVCTVSELLEAKGVKAGKGDKVFS
;
A
#
# COMPACT_ATOMS: atom_id res chain seq x y z
N LEU A 1 -25.16 -16.29 -15.67
CA LEU A 1 -25.02 -17.31 -16.73
C LEU A 1 -25.66 -16.87 -18.05
N ILE A 2 -26.86 -16.25 -18.00
CA ILE A 2 -27.62 -15.81 -19.18
C ILE A 2 -26.91 -14.63 -19.91
N ILE A 3 -26.27 -13.72 -19.20
CA ILE A 3 -25.58 -12.56 -19.78
C ILE A 3 -24.31 -12.99 -20.54
N ILE A 4 -23.58 -13.99 -20.06
CA ILE A 4 -22.39 -14.51 -20.74
C ILE A 4 -22.77 -15.24 -22.03
N LEU A 5 -23.90 -15.95 -22.07
CA LEU A 5 -24.40 -16.63 -23.28
C LEU A 5 -24.82 -15.66 -24.39
N VAL A 6 -25.38 -14.49 -24.05
CA VAL A 6 -25.78 -13.46 -25.01
C VAL A 6 -24.56 -12.82 -25.68
N ILE A 7 -23.47 -12.62 -24.93
CA ILE A 7 -22.20 -12.06 -25.47
C ILE A 7 -21.53 -13.04 -26.43
N VAL A 8 -21.49 -14.33 -26.09
CA VAL A 8 -20.91 -15.36 -26.96
C VAL A 8 -21.75 -15.56 -28.24
N ALA A 9 -23.08 -15.53 -28.12
CA ALA A 9 -23.99 -15.60 -29.28
C ALA A 9 -23.88 -14.37 -30.21
N GLY A 10 -23.68 -13.16 -29.65
CA GLY A 10 -23.45 -11.94 -30.43
C GLY A 10 -22.17 -11.98 -31.25
N ILE A 11 -21.09 -12.53 -30.70
CA ILE A 11 -19.81 -12.69 -31.38
C ILE A 11 -19.92 -13.71 -32.53
N PHE A 12 -20.65 -14.80 -32.34
CA PHE A 12 -20.84 -15.83 -33.39
C PHE A 12 -21.68 -15.33 -34.58
N PHE A 13 -22.66 -14.44 -34.32
CA PHE A 13 -23.48 -13.85 -35.40
C PHE A 13 -22.75 -12.78 -36.22
N ALA A 14 -21.82 -12.04 -35.57
CA ALA A 14 -21.05 -11.01 -36.27
C ALA A 14 -20.00 -11.57 -37.22
N THR A 15 -19.47 -12.77 -36.93
CA THR A 15 -18.44 -13.41 -37.79
C THR A 15 -19.02 -14.10 -39.01
N THR A 16 -20.32 -14.41 -39.05
CA THR A 16 -20.94 -15.14 -40.18
C THR A 16 -21.64 -14.21 -41.19
N ARG A 17 -21.91 -12.96 -40.88
CA ARG A 17 -22.74 -12.08 -41.72
C ARG A 17 -22.04 -10.87 -42.36
N PHE A 18 -20.85 -10.49 -41.91
CA PHE A 18 -20.08 -9.37 -42.51
C PHE A 18 -18.62 -9.75 -42.69
N GLY A 19 -18.21 -9.74 -43.95
CA GLY A 19 -16.82 -9.93 -44.35
C GLY A 19 -15.91 -8.87 -43.70
N ARG A 20 -14.81 -9.35 -43.16
CA ARG A 20 -13.60 -8.63 -42.77
C ARG A 20 -13.76 -7.20 -42.21
N THR A 21 -14.46 -7.04 -41.11
CA THR A 21 -14.18 -5.93 -40.20
C THR A 21 -12.92 -6.30 -39.42
N SER A 22 -11.89 -5.45 -39.48
CA SER A 22 -10.59 -5.78 -38.88
C SER A 22 -10.74 -6.00 -37.37
N TYR A 23 -10.09 -7.00 -36.85
CA TYR A 23 -10.01 -7.33 -35.39
C TYR A 23 -9.69 -6.10 -34.52
N ALA A 24 -9.01 -5.10 -35.08
CA ALA A 24 -8.67 -3.85 -34.43
C ALA A 24 -9.89 -2.95 -34.12
N SER A 25 -10.91 -2.91 -34.98
CA SER A 25 -12.10 -2.07 -34.74
C SER A 25 -13.06 -2.68 -33.74
N VAL A 26 -13.15 -4.01 -33.68
CA VAL A 26 -13.97 -4.73 -32.69
C VAL A 26 -13.35 -4.62 -31.30
N ASN A 27 -12.03 -4.74 -31.17
CA ASN A 27 -11.33 -4.58 -29.92
C ASN A 27 -11.38 -3.15 -29.36
N LYS A 28 -11.36 -2.13 -30.25
CA LYS A 28 -11.50 -0.74 -29.85
C LYS A 28 -12.90 -0.45 -29.29
N SER A 29 -13.96 -0.88 -29.97
CA SER A 29 -15.34 -0.69 -29.54
C SER A 29 -15.68 -1.50 -28.27
N MET A 30 -15.12 -2.72 -28.12
CA MET A 30 -15.24 -3.50 -26.88
C MET A 30 -14.49 -2.84 -25.72
N GLY A 31 -13.30 -2.29 -25.98
CA GLY A 31 -12.55 -1.54 -24.97
C GLY A 31 -13.34 -0.32 -24.47
N GLU A 32 -13.90 0.46 -25.37
CA GLU A 32 -14.74 1.63 -25.05
C GLU A 32 -16.03 1.23 -24.32
N TYR A 33 -16.65 0.10 -24.70
CA TYR A 33 -17.85 -0.41 -24.04
C TYR A 33 -17.54 -0.94 -22.63
N MET A 34 -16.40 -1.61 -22.43
CA MET A 34 -15.96 -2.09 -21.13
C MET A 34 -15.54 -0.95 -20.19
N VAL A 35 -14.92 0.10 -20.72
CA VAL A 35 -14.62 1.32 -19.95
C VAL A 35 -15.91 1.99 -19.52
N LYS A 36 -16.87 2.19 -20.45
CA LYS A 36 -18.15 2.81 -20.15
C LYS A 36 -19.01 1.98 -19.19
N ALA A 37 -19.04 0.65 -19.35
CA ALA A 37 -19.75 -0.25 -18.46
C ALA A 37 -19.11 -0.29 -17.06
N ASN A 38 -17.78 -0.13 -16.97
CA ASN A 38 -17.08 -0.03 -15.70
C ASN A 38 -17.34 1.31 -14.98
N ASP A 39 -17.43 2.40 -15.75
CA ASP A 39 -17.77 3.73 -15.24
C ASP A 39 -19.25 3.79 -14.77
N ASP A 40 -20.16 3.10 -15.45
CA ASP A 40 -21.57 3.01 -15.08
C ASP A 40 -21.80 2.07 -13.87
N LEU A 41 -20.96 1.03 -13.68
CA LEU A 41 -21.01 0.11 -12.53
C LEU A 41 -20.32 0.67 -11.28
N LEU A 42 -19.33 1.56 -11.44
CA LEU A 42 -18.60 2.19 -10.34
C LEU A 42 -19.32 3.42 -9.78
N GLY A 43 -20.54 3.70 -10.24
CA GLY A 43 -21.36 4.84 -9.79
C GLY A 43 -20.53 6.13 -9.76
N LYS A 44 -20.89 7.15 -10.50
CA LYS A 44 -20.22 8.46 -10.47
C LYS A 44 -20.18 8.99 -9.04
N GLY A 45 -19.16 8.56 -8.28
CA GLY A 45 -18.80 9.26 -7.05
C GLY A 45 -18.55 10.71 -7.42
N THR A 46 -19.20 11.65 -6.74
CA THR A 46 -18.97 13.05 -6.99
C THR A 46 -17.47 13.33 -6.79
N ASP A 47 -16.87 14.27 -7.53
CA ASP A 47 -15.47 14.70 -7.37
C ASP A 47 -15.07 14.94 -5.90
N LYS A 48 -16.05 15.22 -5.05
CA LYS A 48 -15.91 15.43 -3.61
C LYS A 48 -15.67 14.12 -2.85
N GLU A 49 -16.31 13.00 -3.27
CA GLU A 49 -16.11 11.67 -2.67
C GLU A 49 -14.79 11.03 -3.15
N LEU A 50 -14.44 11.22 -4.43
CA LEU A 50 -13.14 10.81 -4.97
C LEU A 50 -11.98 11.53 -4.27
N LYS A 51 -12.11 12.84 -3.99
CA LYS A 51 -11.09 13.60 -3.25
C LYS A 51 -11.00 13.20 -1.78
N LYS A 52 -12.09 12.71 -1.17
CA LYS A 52 -12.13 12.27 0.23
C LYS A 52 -11.46 10.92 0.46
N SER A 53 -11.33 10.10 -0.57
CA SER A 53 -10.76 8.75 -0.50
C SER A 53 -9.25 8.69 -0.79
N LEU A 54 -8.62 9.76 -1.27
CA LEU A 54 -7.20 9.79 -1.58
C LEU A 54 -6.38 10.17 -0.34
N TYR A 55 -5.26 9.43 -0.11
CA TYR A 55 -4.30 9.82 0.91
C TYR A 55 -3.72 11.22 0.60
N VAL A 56 -3.76 12.11 1.59
CA VAL A 56 -3.17 13.45 1.51
C VAL A 56 -2.17 13.60 2.66
N PRO A 57 -0.87 13.73 2.35
CA PRO A 57 0.14 14.03 3.37
C PRO A 57 -0.24 15.28 4.16
N ARG A 58 -0.13 15.22 5.48
CA ARG A 58 -0.30 16.42 6.31
C ARG A 58 0.95 17.29 6.26
N LYS A 59 0.78 18.57 6.55
CA LYS A 59 1.91 19.46 6.72
C LYS A 59 2.62 19.15 8.04
N ILE A 60 3.88 18.73 7.97
CA ILE A 60 4.69 18.34 9.12
C ILE A 60 5.55 19.52 9.61
N ASP A 61 5.75 19.60 10.92
CA ASP A 61 6.69 20.51 11.54
C ASP A 61 8.13 20.02 11.34
N LYS A 62 8.82 20.65 10.39
CA LYS A 62 10.20 20.29 10.01
C LYS A 62 11.25 20.59 11.10
N THR A 63 10.87 21.28 12.18
CA THR A 63 11.77 21.58 13.31
C THR A 63 11.86 20.42 14.31
N LYS A 64 10.90 19.48 14.25
CA LYS A 64 10.89 18.28 15.09
C LYS A 64 11.77 17.19 14.50
N LYS A 65 12.14 16.22 15.36
CA LYS A 65 12.71 14.96 14.91
C LYS A 65 11.61 14.12 14.28
N LEU A 66 11.78 13.73 13.03
CA LEU A 66 10.79 12.95 12.28
C LEU A 66 11.20 11.48 12.22
N ILE A 67 10.24 10.58 12.35
CA ILE A 67 10.47 9.14 12.21
C ILE A 67 9.25 8.49 11.54
N ALA A 68 9.47 7.74 10.46
CA ALA A 68 8.39 7.02 9.81
C ALA A 68 8.19 5.64 10.44
N PHE A 69 6.98 5.39 10.98
CA PHE A 69 6.58 4.05 11.37
C PHE A 69 5.98 3.33 10.18
N THR A 70 6.41 2.09 9.97
CA THR A 70 5.91 1.27 8.86
C THR A 70 5.56 -0.14 9.33
N PHE A 71 4.48 -0.69 8.75
CA PHE A 71 3.95 -2.00 9.10
C PHE A 71 3.79 -2.85 7.84
N ASP A 72 4.41 -4.02 7.83
CA ASP A 72 4.38 -4.98 6.73
C ASP A 72 3.39 -6.13 7.02
N ASP A 73 3.01 -6.87 5.98
CA ASP A 73 2.19 -8.09 5.98
C ASP A 73 0.71 -7.93 6.31
N GLY A 74 0.27 -6.75 6.79
CA GLY A 74 -1.12 -6.48 7.08
C GLY A 74 -2.03 -6.40 5.84
N PRO A 75 -3.29 -5.98 6.03
CA PRO A 75 -3.91 -5.77 7.32
C PRO A 75 -4.29 -7.07 8.02
N LEU A 76 -4.35 -7.02 9.35
CA LEU A 76 -4.97 -8.06 10.17
C LEU A 76 -6.04 -7.45 11.07
N LYS A 77 -7.31 -7.81 10.83
CA LYS A 77 -8.45 -7.30 11.60
C LYS A 77 -8.23 -7.49 13.11
N GLY A 78 -8.51 -6.45 13.87
CA GLY A 78 -8.29 -6.37 15.32
C GLY A 78 -6.89 -5.84 15.69
N ASN A 79 -5.83 -6.34 15.07
CA ASN A 79 -4.47 -5.87 15.33
C ASN A 79 -4.22 -4.50 14.68
N THR A 80 -4.50 -4.40 13.37
CA THR A 80 -4.34 -3.16 12.61
C THR A 80 -5.17 -2.03 13.23
N GLU A 81 -6.43 -2.29 13.61
CA GLU A 81 -7.28 -1.28 14.27
C GLU A 81 -6.73 -0.83 15.62
N ARG A 82 -6.09 -1.70 16.40
CA ARG A 82 -5.41 -1.29 17.65
C ARG A 82 -4.23 -0.38 17.37
N VAL A 83 -3.45 -0.67 16.33
CA VAL A 83 -2.36 0.22 15.89
C VAL A 83 -2.92 1.58 15.52
N LEU A 84 -4.02 1.64 14.73
CA LEU A 84 -4.67 2.89 14.35
C LEU A 84 -5.11 3.70 15.57
N ALA A 85 -5.74 3.06 16.56
CA ALA A 85 -6.15 3.73 17.80
C ALA A 85 -4.94 4.28 18.60
N ALA A 86 -3.83 3.55 18.62
CA ALA A 86 -2.60 4.01 19.27
C ALA A 86 -1.97 5.21 18.53
N LEU A 87 -1.97 5.20 17.22
CA LEU A 87 -1.50 6.31 16.39
C LEU A 87 -2.36 7.56 16.60
N GLU A 88 -3.67 7.44 16.51
CA GLU A 88 -4.63 8.53 16.72
C GLU A 88 -4.46 9.17 18.11
N LYS A 89 -4.40 8.36 19.16
CA LYS A 89 -4.19 8.84 20.56
C LYS A 89 -2.91 9.67 20.72
N ASN A 90 -1.91 9.43 19.90
CA ASN A 90 -0.62 10.11 19.98
C ASN A 90 -0.42 11.17 18.89
N ASP A 91 -1.44 11.48 18.09
CA ASP A 91 -1.35 12.40 16.95
C ASP A 91 -0.25 11.96 15.96
N ALA A 92 -0.15 10.66 15.77
CA ALA A 92 0.84 10.01 14.91
C ALA A 92 0.19 9.43 13.65
N ARG A 93 0.98 9.25 12.60
CA ARG A 93 0.59 8.56 11.38
C ARG A 93 1.66 7.55 10.97
N ALA A 94 1.29 6.57 10.19
CA ALA A 94 2.18 5.51 9.74
C ALA A 94 1.87 5.07 8.31
N THR A 95 2.81 4.35 7.69
CA THR A 95 2.62 3.71 6.39
C THR A 95 2.42 2.21 6.59
N PHE A 96 1.38 1.68 5.95
CA PHE A 96 1.04 0.26 5.97
C PHE A 96 1.33 -0.36 4.61
N PHE A 97 2.35 -1.20 4.53
CA PHE A 97 2.70 -2.00 3.36
C PHE A 97 1.90 -3.29 3.39
N MET A 98 0.80 -3.31 2.67
CA MET A 98 -0.18 -4.39 2.75
C MET A 98 0.05 -5.47 1.71
N LEU A 99 -0.14 -6.73 2.10
CA LEU A 99 -0.28 -7.83 1.15
C LEU A 99 -1.63 -7.71 0.43
N GLY A 100 -1.62 -7.81 -0.89
CA GLY A 100 -2.82 -7.67 -1.70
C GLY A 100 -3.90 -8.71 -1.36
N GLN A 101 -3.51 -9.94 -1.02
CA GLN A 101 -4.45 -10.98 -0.56
C GLN A 101 -5.13 -10.59 0.75
N ASN A 102 -4.41 -9.96 1.70
CA ASN A 102 -4.95 -9.53 2.98
C ASN A 102 -5.82 -8.27 2.80
N ALA A 103 -5.42 -7.35 1.91
CA ALA A 103 -6.26 -6.21 1.55
C ALA A 103 -7.59 -6.65 0.92
N ASN A 104 -7.57 -7.68 0.07
CA ASN A 104 -8.78 -8.26 -0.51
C ASN A 104 -9.65 -8.98 0.54
N TYR A 105 -9.04 -9.57 1.57
CA TYR A 105 -9.75 -10.29 2.62
C TYR A 105 -10.34 -9.34 3.69
N TYR A 106 -9.65 -8.23 3.99
CA TYR A 106 -10.05 -7.25 5.00
C TYR A 106 -10.24 -5.82 4.41
N PRO A 107 -11.11 -5.63 3.39
CA PRO A 107 -11.23 -4.34 2.70
C PRO A 107 -11.66 -3.20 3.64
N GLU A 108 -12.52 -3.48 4.62
CA GLU A 108 -12.96 -2.49 5.60
C GLU A 108 -11.81 -2.00 6.51
N THR A 109 -10.82 -2.86 6.80
CA THR A 109 -9.65 -2.47 7.56
C THR A 109 -8.72 -1.59 6.72
N VAL A 110 -8.53 -1.90 5.42
CA VAL A 110 -7.79 -1.04 4.48
C VAL A 110 -8.42 0.36 4.42
N LYS A 111 -9.75 0.42 4.28
CA LYS A 111 -10.50 1.67 4.24
C LYS A 111 -10.28 2.50 5.51
N LYS A 112 -10.37 1.88 6.70
CA LYS A 112 -10.11 2.55 7.98
C LYS A 112 -8.71 3.12 8.08
N VAL A 113 -7.68 2.39 7.59
CA VAL A 113 -6.29 2.88 7.57
C VAL A 113 -6.21 4.21 6.82
N LEU A 114 -6.78 4.28 5.61
CA LEU A 114 -6.78 5.50 4.81
C LEU A 114 -7.61 6.62 5.47
N GLU A 115 -8.83 6.31 5.92
CA GLU A 115 -9.75 7.30 6.52
C GLU A 115 -9.20 7.92 7.80
N SER A 116 -8.37 7.21 8.56
CA SER A 116 -7.67 7.74 9.73
C SER A 116 -6.39 8.50 9.38
N GLY A 117 -6.18 8.82 8.09
CA GLY A 117 -5.08 9.65 7.60
C GLY A 117 -3.73 8.95 7.52
N ASN A 118 -3.72 7.61 7.58
CA ASN A 118 -2.52 6.83 7.39
C ASN A 118 -2.29 6.51 5.92
N GLU A 119 -1.06 6.17 5.55
CA GLU A 119 -0.67 5.83 4.19
C GLU A 119 -0.81 4.34 3.94
N VAL A 120 -1.46 3.97 2.82
CA VAL A 120 -1.56 2.58 2.35
C VAL A 120 -0.63 2.39 1.16
N SER A 121 0.25 1.39 1.26
CA SER A 121 1.24 1.03 0.24
C SER A 121 1.26 -0.47 -0.02
N SER A 122 2.01 -0.91 -1.05
CA SER A 122 2.03 -2.30 -1.48
C SER A 122 3.17 -3.10 -0.84
N HIS A 123 2.86 -4.34 -0.44
CA HIS A 123 3.84 -5.36 -0.06
C HIS A 123 3.76 -6.61 -0.94
N THR A 124 3.39 -6.42 -2.22
CA THR A 124 3.10 -7.49 -3.20
C THR A 124 1.79 -8.24 -2.89
N TRP A 125 1.43 -9.19 -3.78
CA TRP A 125 0.19 -9.93 -3.60
C TRP A 125 0.23 -10.90 -2.41
N ASN A 126 1.30 -11.71 -2.33
CA ASN A 126 1.39 -12.85 -1.42
C ASN A 126 2.80 -13.08 -0.84
N HIS A 127 3.57 -12.01 -0.66
CA HIS A 127 4.91 -12.06 -0.08
C HIS A 127 5.92 -12.92 -0.88
N THR A 128 5.77 -12.98 -2.21
CA THR A 128 6.67 -13.76 -3.07
C THR A 128 8.06 -13.13 -3.13
N TYR A 129 9.13 -13.95 -3.17
CA TYR A 129 10.50 -13.49 -3.39
C TYR A 129 10.68 -13.00 -4.83
N LEU A 130 10.52 -11.68 -5.02
CA LEU A 130 10.44 -11.03 -6.32
C LEU A 130 11.66 -11.24 -7.24
N PRO A 131 12.92 -11.32 -6.75
CA PRO A 131 14.08 -11.50 -7.62
C PRO A 131 14.09 -12.79 -8.47
N LYS A 132 13.26 -13.78 -8.13
CA LYS A 132 13.07 -15.01 -8.93
C LYS A 132 12.07 -14.84 -10.08
N LEU A 133 11.37 -13.72 -10.16
CA LEU A 133 10.35 -13.43 -11.15
C LEU A 133 10.91 -12.60 -12.31
N SER A 134 10.31 -12.73 -13.49
CA SER A 134 10.52 -11.78 -14.57
C SER A 134 9.87 -10.42 -14.24
N ALA A 135 10.31 -9.35 -14.90
CA ALA A 135 9.71 -8.02 -14.72
C ALA A 135 8.19 -8.00 -14.97
N ALA A 136 7.70 -8.77 -15.96
CA ALA A 136 6.27 -8.91 -16.21
C ALA A 136 5.51 -9.61 -15.07
N GLN A 137 6.12 -10.63 -14.47
CA GLN A 137 5.52 -11.30 -13.30
C GLN A 137 5.55 -10.42 -12.05
N VAL A 138 6.61 -9.63 -11.85
CA VAL A 138 6.67 -8.62 -10.77
C VAL A 138 5.55 -7.59 -10.96
N ARG A 139 5.37 -7.07 -12.18
CA ARG A 139 4.27 -6.15 -12.51
C ARG A 139 2.91 -6.77 -12.20
N ALA A 140 2.68 -8.02 -12.59
CA ALA A 140 1.41 -8.70 -12.31
C ALA A 140 1.12 -8.85 -10.80
N GLN A 141 2.15 -9.04 -9.96
CA GLN A 141 2.02 -9.00 -8.49
C GLN A 141 1.54 -7.63 -8.01
N GLU A 142 2.18 -6.55 -8.51
CA GLU A 142 1.85 -5.19 -8.12
C GLU A 142 0.49 -4.74 -8.62
N ASP A 143 0.16 -4.99 -9.89
CA ASP A 143 -1.14 -4.62 -10.48
C ASP A 143 -2.28 -5.29 -9.71
N LYS A 144 -2.12 -6.56 -9.37
CA LYS A 144 -3.11 -7.30 -8.57
C LYS A 144 -3.28 -6.71 -7.18
N THR A 145 -2.18 -6.33 -6.53
CA THR A 145 -2.18 -5.71 -5.20
C THR A 145 -2.80 -4.32 -5.25
N ALA A 146 -2.36 -3.48 -6.18
CA ALA A 146 -2.88 -2.12 -6.36
C ALA A 146 -4.39 -2.12 -6.63
N ASN A 147 -4.88 -3.08 -7.43
CA ASN A 147 -6.31 -3.23 -7.70
C ASN A 147 -7.10 -3.66 -6.46
N ALA A 148 -6.56 -4.56 -5.61
CA ALA A 148 -7.21 -4.96 -4.36
C ALA A 148 -7.30 -3.78 -3.38
N ILE A 149 -6.21 -3.04 -3.20
CA ILE A 149 -6.17 -1.84 -2.34
C ILE A 149 -7.13 -0.77 -2.88
N TYR A 150 -7.10 -0.50 -4.18
CA TYR A 150 -8.00 0.49 -4.79
C TYR A 150 -9.48 0.13 -4.61
N LYS A 151 -9.85 -1.13 -4.80
CA LYS A 151 -11.22 -1.60 -4.57
C LYS A 151 -11.65 -1.43 -3.11
N ALA A 152 -10.72 -1.57 -2.16
CA ALA A 152 -11.01 -1.47 -0.74
C ALA A 152 -11.18 -0.02 -0.27
N CYS A 153 -10.37 0.92 -0.77
CA CYS A 153 -10.32 2.28 -0.21
C CYS A 153 -10.34 3.42 -1.24
N GLY A 154 -10.41 3.12 -2.56
CA GLY A 154 -10.43 4.14 -3.62
C GLY A 154 -9.08 4.84 -3.86
N SER A 155 -8.00 4.42 -3.19
CA SER A 155 -6.66 4.98 -3.36
C SER A 155 -5.70 3.91 -3.86
N LYS A 156 -4.80 4.28 -4.78
CA LYS A 156 -3.72 3.40 -5.21
C LYS A 156 -2.52 3.52 -4.28
N PRO A 157 -1.74 2.43 -4.08
CA PRO A 157 -0.48 2.52 -3.36
C PRO A 157 0.49 3.49 -4.05
N VAL A 158 1.18 4.30 -3.27
CA VAL A 158 2.14 5.30 -3.78
C VAL A 158 3.58 4.79 -3.78
N SER A 159 3.82 3.67 -3.12
CA SER A 159 5.13 3.04 -3.00
C SER A 159 4.98 1.52 -2.81
N VAL A 160 6.10 0.82 -2.96
CA VAL A 160 6.19 -0.63 -2.74
C VAL A 160 7.32 -0.93 -1.77
N ARG A 161 7.09 -1.81 -0.81
CA ARG A 161 8.18 -2.46 -0.10
C ARG A 161 8.31 -3.89 -0.63
N PRO A 162 9.42 -4.22 -1.31
CA PRO A 162 9.66 -5.59 -1.77
C PRO A 162 9.83 -6.54 -0.59
N PRO A 163 9.23 -7.73 -0.58
CA PRO A 163 9.46 -8.74 0.43
C PRO A 163 10.95 -9.00 0.66
N TYR A 164 11.33 -9.13 1.94
CA TYR A 164 12.73 -9.32 2.37
C TYR A 164 13.68 -8.17 2.01
N GLY A 165 13.18 -7.03 1.52
CA GLY A 165 14.00 -5.96 0.95
C GLY A 165 14.76 -6.37 -0.31
N ALA A 166 14.36 -7.46 -0.95
CA ALA A 166 15.12 -8.08 -2.05
C ALA A 166 14.80 -7.40 -3.40
N ILE A 167 15.82 -6.83 -4.01
CA ILE A 167 15.72 -6.02 -5.24
C ILE A 167 16.80 -6.45 -6.24
N ASN A 168 16.38 -6.69 -7.49
CA ASN A 168 17.26 -6.80 -8.66
C ASN A 168 16.67 -5.97 -9.83
N GLU A 169 17.27 -6.03 -11.01
CA GLU A 169 16.82 -5.23 -12.17
C GLU A 169 15.40 -5.59 -12.62
N ASN A 170 14.99 -6.87 -12.56
CA ASN A 170 13.62 -7.27 -12.88
C ASN A 170 12.60 -6.61 -11.93
N VAL A 171 12.94 -6.50 -10.64
CA VAL A 171 12.10 -5.84 -9.63
C VAL A 171 11.95 -4.36 -9.96
N LYS A 172 13.05 -3.66 -10.26
CA LYS A 172 13.02 -2.23 -10.63
C LYS A 172 12.23 -1.97 -11.92
N GLN A 173 12.36 -2.85 -12.92
CA GLN A 173 11.62 -2.73 -14.18
C GLN A 173 10.13 -3.02 -14.01
N GLY A 174 9.78 -3.95 -13.12
CA GLY A 174 8.41 -4.36 -12.88
C GLY A 174 7.59 -3.39 -12.01
N ILE A 175 8.24 -2.49 -11.28
CA ILE A 175 7.58 -1.58 -10.32
C ILE A 175 7.74 -0.13 -10.79
N ASP A 176 6.61 0.61 -10.86
CA ASP A 176 6.58 1.98 -11.37
C ASP A 176 6.60 3.06 -10.26
N THR A 177 6.71 2.65 -9.01
CA THR A 177 6.74 3.54 -7.83
C THR A 177 8.07 3.40 -7.08
N PRO A 178 8.36 4.26 -6.08
CA PRO A 178 9.52 4.13 -5.23
C PRO A 178 9.53 2.80 -4.46
N LEU A 179 10.74 2.26 -4.23
CA LEU A 179 10.99 1.06 -3.44
C LEU A 179 11.45 1.46 -2.04
N ILE A 180 10.57 1.29 -1.05
CA ILE A 180 10.83 1.72 0.32
C ILE A 180 11.40 0.56 1.13
N LEU A 181 12.57 0.77 1.67
CA LEU A 181 13.24 -0.13 2.61
C LEU A 181 13.14 0.44 4.04
N TRP A 182 14.12 0.19 4.89
CA TRP A 182 14.15 0.66 6.27
C TRP A 182 15.57 0.91 6.74
N SER A 183 15.71 1.79 7.72
CA SER A 183 16.97 2.04 8.44
C SER A 183 16.98 1.39 9.83
N VAL A 184 15.80 1.08 10.39
CA VAL A 184 15.68 0.40 11.68
C VAL A 184 14.85 -0.87 11.51
N ASP A 185 15.48 -2.05 11.64
CA ASP A 185 14.79 -3.33 11.77
C ASP A 185 14.56 -3.65 13.25
N THR A 186 13.31 -3.68 13.67
CA THR A 186 12.96 -3.98 15.06
C THR A 186 13.14 -5.44 15.44
N LEU A 187 13.27 -6.33 14.46
CA LEU A 187 13.28 -7.78 14.60
C LEU A 187 12.03 -8.32 15.34
N ASP A 188 10.91 -7.61 15.27
CA ASP A 188 9.65 -7.98 15.90
C ASP A 188 9.11 -9.31 15.37
N TRP A 189 9.26 -9.53 14.05
CA TRP A 189 8.91 -10.76 13.35
C TRP A 189 9.64 -11.99 13.90
N LYS A 190 10.87 -11.80 14.41
CA LYS A 190 11.72 -12.87 14.97
C LYS A 190 11.51 -13.04 16.46
N THR A 191 11.57 -11.95 17.21
CA THR A 191 11.53 -11.98 18.67
C THR A 191 10.14 -12.19 19.23
N LYS A 192 9.11 -11.66 18.55
CA LYS A 192 7.72 -11.62 19.03
C LYS A 192 7.62 -11.19 20.49
N ASN A 193 8.44 -10.20 20.86
CA ASN A 193 8.56 -9.71 22.22
C ASN A 193 8.39 -8.19 22.25
N THR A 194 7.39 -7.73 23.00
CA THR A 194 7.03 -6.33 23.15
C THR A 194 8.18 -5.46 23.65
N ASP A 195 8.85 -5.87 24.74
CA ASP A 195 9.87 -5.05 25.37
C ASP A 195 11.16 -5.01 24.54
N ALA A 196 11.50 -6.11 23.85
CA ALA A 196 12.61 -6.14 22.89
C ALA A 196 12.36 -5.16 21.75
N THR A 197 11.15 -5.14 21.17
CA THR A 197 10.77 -4.21 20.10
C THR A 197 10.85 -2.76 20.56
N VAL A 198 10.27 -2.43 21.73
CA VAL A 198 10.36 -1.08 22.33
C VAL A 198 11.81 -0.67 22.56
N LYS A 199 12.63 -1.57 23.14
CA LYS A 199 14.05 -1.31 23.41
C LYS A 199 14.82 -1.02 22.10
N THR A 200 14.56 -1.81 21.04
CA THR A 200 15.22 -1.62 19.74
C THR A 200 14.89 -0.26 19.15
N ILE A 201 13.59 0.11 19.11
CA ILE A 201 13.17 1.41 18.60
C ILE A 201 13.84 2.54 19.40
N LEU A 202 13.73 2.53 20.72
CA LEU A 202 14.26 3.61 21.56
C LEU A 202 15.79 3.73 21.53
N LYS A 203 16.51 2.63 21.24
CA LYS A 203 17.97 2.61 21.14
C LYS A 203 18.47 3.10 19.78
N GLN A 204 17.74 2.78 18.70
CA GLN A 204 18.21 3.01 17.32
C GLN A 204 17.60 4.26 16.68
N ALA A 205 16.39 4.67 17.10
CA ALA A 205 15.65 5.77 16.49
C ALA A 205 16.46 7.06 16.39
N LYS A 206 16.58 7.57 15.17
CA LYS A 206 17.16 8.88 14.82
C LYS A 206 16.19 9.67 13.98
N ASP A 207 16.44 10.96 13.85
CA ASP A 207 15.71 11.82 12.92
C ASP A 207 15.93 11.39 11.47
N GLY A 208 14.86 11.11 10.76
CA GLY A 208 14.87 10.64 9.37
C GLY A 208 14.73 9.13 9.21
N ASP A 209 14.69 8.34 10.28
CA ASP A 209 14.60 6.88 10.18
C ASP A 209 13.24 6.37 9.68
N ILE A 210 13.29 5.28 8.96
CA ILE A 210 12.14 4.44 8.59
C ILE A 210 12.22 3.14 9.40
N VAL A 211 11.21 2.88 10.23
CA VAL A 211 11.17 1.74 11.15
C VAL A 211 10.32 0.61 10.57
N LEU A 212 10.89 -0.58 10.43
CA LEU A 212 10.22 -1.80 10.03
C LEU A 212 9.57 -2.49 11.23
N MET A 213 8.27 -2.76 11.11
CA MET A 213 7.44 -3.55 12.04
C MET A 213 6.40 -4.35 11.26
N HIS A 214 5.64 -5.22 11.98
CA HIS A 214 4.59 -6.05 11.39
C HIS A 214 3.35 -6.01 12.31
N ASP A 215 2.26 -5.38 11.86
CA ASP A 215 1.03 -5.23 12.66
C ASP A 215 0.23 -6.54 12.80
N ILE A 216 0.64 -7.59 12.11
CA ILE A 216 0.07 -8.93 12.26
C ILE A 216 0.46 -9.61 13.59
N HIS A 217 1.43 -9.06 14.35
CA HIS A 217 1.89 -9.63 15.61
C HIS A 217 1.37 -8.84 16.82
N LYS A 218 0.61 -9.50 17.70
CA LYS A 218 0.10 -8.88 18.96
C LYS A 218 1.20 -8.23 19.83
N PRO A 219 2.41 -8.83 20.00
CA PRO A 219 3.50 -8.18 20.72
C PRO A 219 3.97 -6.86 20.08
N THR A 220 3.96 -6.77 18.75
CA THR A 220 4.29 -5.52 18.02
C THR A 220 3.24 -4.45 18.28
N VAL A 221 1.96 -4.80 18.23
CA VAL A 221 0.86 -3.87 18.57
C VAL A 221 1.07 -3.29 19.96
N ALA A 222 1.32 -4.14 20.97
CA ALA A 222 1.61 -3.70 22.34
C ALA A 222 2.88 -2.85 22.44
N ALA A 223 3.90 -3.10 21.60
CA ALA A 223 5.10 -2.28 21.55
C ALA A 223 4.82 -0.87 21.00
N VAL A 224 3.99 -0.77 19.96
CA VAL A 224 3.55 0.51 19.39
C VAL A 224 2.79 1.33 20.41
N GLU A 225 1.82 0.72 21.12
CA GLU A 225 1.07 1.36 22.20
C GLU A 225 1.99 1.94 23.31
N LYS A 226 3.07 1.23 23.65
CA LYS A 226 4.05 1.65 24.66
C LYS A 226 5.02 2.74 24.16
N VAL A 227 5.52 2.61 22.92
CA VAL A 227 6.64 3.44 22.43
C VAL A 227 6.20 4.81 21.94
N LEU A 228 5.00 4.94 21.36
CA LEU A 228 4.50 6.22 20.83
C LEU A 228 4.52 7.36 21.83
N PRO A 229 3.95 7.23 23.04
CA PRO A 229 3.99 8.32 24.03
C PRO A 229 5.42 8.64 24.51
N ILE A 230 6.34 7.66 24.48
CA ILE A 230 7.74 7.88 24.86
C ILE A 230 8.45 8.69 23.78
N LEU A 231 8.26 8.35 22.49
CA LEU A 231 8.84 9.10 21.38
C LEU A 231 8.31 10.54 21.32
N LYS A 232 7.00 10.73 21.53
CA LYS A 232 6.39 12.07 21.62
C LYS A 232 7.04 12.91 22.71
N LYS A 233 7.27 12.35 23.92
CA LYS A 233 7.99 13.03 25.01
C LYS A 233 9.46 13.34 24.68
N LYS A 234 10.09 12.55 23.82
CA LYS A 234 11.46 12.77 23.34
C LYS A 234 11.55 13.75 22.16
N GLY A 235 10.43 14.38 21.76
CA GLY A 235 10.35 15.37 20.69
C GLY A 235 10.31 14.78 19.29
N TYR A 236 9.99 13.51 19.15
CA TYR A 236 9.73 12.91 17.85
C TYR A 236 8.29 13.15 17.39
N GLU A 237 8.13 13.41 16.10
CA GLU A 237 6.86 13.32 15.40
C GLU A 237 6.88 12.04 14.54
N VAL A 238 5.94 11.13 14.82
CA VAL A 238 5.80 9.89 14.07
C VAL A 238 4.89 10.17 12.86
N CYS A 239 5.38 9.86 11.68
CA CYS A 239 4.77 10.23 10.40
C CYS A 239 4.74 9.07 9.40
N THR A 240 4.11 9.30 8.25
CA THR A 240 4.17 8.38 7.11
C THR A 240 5.49 8.52 6.35
N VAL A 241 5.78 7.56 5.47
CA VAL A 241 6.96 7.64 4.59
C VAL A 241 6.85 8.87 3.67
N SER A 242 5.70 9.08 3.02
CA SER A 242 5.51 10.24 2.14
C SER A 242 5.71 11.56 2.86
N GLU A 243 5.19 11.70 4.09
CA GLU A 243 5.37 12.88 4.93
C GLU A 243 6.85 13.10 5.30
N LEU A 244 7.56 12.01 5.65
CA LEU A 244 8.99 12.07 5.96
C LEU A 244 9.80 12.55 4.75
N LEU A 245 9.60 11.91 3.58
CA LEU A 245 10.34 12.25 2.36
C LEU A 245 10.10 13.70 1.93
N GLU A 246 8.83 14.15 1.96
CA GLU A 246 8.49 15.55 1.67
C GLU A 246 9.18 16.52 2.63
N ALA A 247 9.14 16.24 3.93
CA ALA A 247 9.75 17.08 4.96
C ALA A 247 11.27 17.16 4.81
N LYS A 248 11.93 16.06 4.43
CA LYS A 248 13.38 16.00 4.20
C LYS A 248 13.80 16.45 2.80
N GLY A 249 12.84 16.82 1.92
CA GLY A 249 13.13 17.24 0.55
C GLY A 249 13.63 16.11 -0.35
N VAL A 250 13.38 14.85 0.03
CA VAL A 250 13.76 13.67 -0.75
C VAL A 250 12.74 13.42 -1.85
N LYS A 251 13.18 13.43 -3.10
CA LYS A 251 12.36 13.06 -4.25
C LYS A 251 12.72 11.65 -4.66
N ALA A 252 11.75 10.76 -4.59
CA ALA A 252 11.90 9.38 -5.03
C ALA A 252 10.95 9.08 -6.18
N GLY A 253 11.46 8.48 -7.23
CA GLY A 253 10.71 8.08 -8.44
C GLY A 253 10.72 6.57 -8.66
N LYS A 254 10.33 6.17 -9.86
CA LYS A 254 10.28 4.77 -10.29
C LYS A 254 11.60 4.03 -10.02
N GLY A 255 11.54 2.97 -9.25
CA GLY A 255 12.67 2.07 -8.97
C GLY A 255 13.74 2.63 -8.04
N ASP A 256 13.58 3.87 -7.55
CA ASP A 256 14.49 4.45 -6.56
C ASP A 256 14.36 3.69 -5.23
N LYS A 257 15.52 3.43 -4.61
CA LYS A 257 15.58 2.79 -3.30
C LYS A 257 15.65 3.85 -2.22
N VAL A 258 14.74 3.78 -1.26
CA VAL A 258 14.70 4.69 -0.11
C VAL A 258 14.89 3.91 1.17
N PHE A 259 15.83 4.33 2.02
CA PHE A 259 16.15 3.71 3.31
C PHE A 259 15.84 4.62 4.50
N SER A 260 15.92 5.94 4.30
CA SER A 260 15.69 6.98 5.32
C SER A 260 15.54 8.33 4.65
#